data_590d72606efe740d807581ce67e36b8d
#
_entry.id   590d72606efe740d807581ce67e36b8d
#
_cell.length_a   1.000
_cell.length_b   1.000
_cell.length_c   1.000
_cell.angle_alpha   90.00
_cell.angle_beta   90.00
_cell.angle_gamma   90.00
#
_symmetry.space_group_name_H-M   'P 1'
#
loop_
_entity.id
_entity.type
_entity.pdbx_description
1 polymer ?
#
loop_
_entity_poly.entity_id
_entity_poly.type
_entity_poly.pdbx_seq_one_letter_code
_entity_poly.pdbx_strand_id
1 'polypeptide(L)'
;MISCRIKITPQVVLLNGRRLELSSTGDDLITELYREYLAPYPKFFKMDALCKLGYVGTEMMLDYLSGSGKGKNREIEPCSDRAVILFNRSSSLNADRHFEATVTDRGNFFPSPAVFVYTLPNIVTGEIAIRNRYCGETSFYVLKERDLDTIARHIGYAFEDSETTSVIGGWVDYMDGNDFEALMFIADREGLGVINEMKQEQL
;
A
#
# COMPACT_ATOMS: atom_id res chain seq x y z
N MET A 1 -9.06 -9.18 15.22
CA MET A 1 -10.17 -8.44 14.52
C MET A 1 -9.59 -7.61 13.37
N ILE A 2 -10.30 -7.42 12.25
CA ILE A 2 -9.91 -6.41 11.25
C ILE A 2 -10.35 -5.05 11.78
N SER A 3 -9.37 -4.18 12.05
CA SER A 3 -9.62 -2.85 12.64
C SER A 3 -10.01 -1.81 11.61
N CYS A 4 -9.47 -1.92 10.39
CA CYS A 4 -9.76 -1.01 9.28
C CYS A 4 -9.47 -1.71 7.95
N ARG A 5 -10.19 -1.32 6.90
CA ARG A 5 -9.96 -1.79 5.52
C ARG A 5 -10.18 -0.67 4.51
N ILE A 6 -9.45 -0.74 3.40
CA ILE A 6 -9.60 0.21 2.30
C ILE A 6 -9.55 -0.52 0.95
N LYS A 7 -10.42 -0.07 0.03
CA LYS A 7 -10.36 -0.43 -1.39
C LYS A 7 -10.16 0.83 -2.20
N ILE A 8 -9.16 0.81 -3.09
CA ILE A 8 -8.88 1.89 -4.04
C ILE A 8 -8.77 1.27 -5.42
N THR A 9 -9.58 1.74 -6.35
CA THR A 9 -9.52 1.42 -7.78
C THR A 9 -9.49 2.72 -8.58
N PRO A 10 -9.27 2.70 -9.89
CA PRO A 10 -9.28 3.95 -10.70
C PRO A 10 -10.55 4.80 -10.61
N GLN A 11 -11.67 4.25 -10.15
CA GLN A 11 -12.97 4.94 -10.11
C GLN A 11 -13.64 4.96 -8.74
N VAL A 12 -13.18 4.14 -7.80
CA VAL A 12 -13.90 3.93 -6.53
C VAL A 12 -12.93 3.82 -5.38
N VAL A 13 -13.25 4.52 -4.30
CA VAL A 13 -12.57 4.38 -3.01
C VAL A 13 -13.60 4.05 -1.95
N LEU A 14 -13.35 2.96 -1.21
CA LEU A 14 -14.15 2.53 -0.07
C LEU A 14 -13.26 2.48 1.17
N LEU A 15 -13.60 3.22 2.21
CA LEU A 15 -12.94 3.12 3.52
C LEU A 15 -13.94 2.54 4.53
N ASN A 16 -13.65 1.36 5.06
CA ASN A 16 -14.57 0.58 5.89
C ASN A 16 -15.96 0.40 5.27
N GLY A 17 -16.01 0.16 3.95
CA GLY A 17 -17.24 -0.01 3.19
C GLY A 17 -17.97 1.32 2.84
N ARG A 18 -17.50 2.45 3.36
CA ARG A 18 -18.06 3.77 3.02
C ARG A 18 -17.37 4.31 1.78
N ARG A 19 -18.14 4.61 0.74
CA ARG A 19 -17.65 5.26 -0.47
C ARG A 19 -17.25 6.71 -0.19
N LEU A 20 -16.07 7.10 -0.68
CA LEU A 20 -15.62 8.48 -0.69
C LEU A 20 -16.06 9.14 -1.99
N GLU A 21 -16.57 10.37 -1.89
CA GLU A 21 -16.89 11.19 -3.04
C GLU A 21 -15.61 11.90 -3.51
N LEU A 22 -15.21 11.62 -4.73
CA LEU A 22 -14.00 12.13 -5.37
C LEU A 22 -14.34 12.67 -6.76
N SER A 23 -13.59 13.66 -7.21
CA SER A 23 -13.78 14.32 -8.50
C SER A 23 -12.90 13.71 -9.60
N SER A 24 -11.78 13.10 -9.22
CA SER A 24 -10.78 12.53 -10.14
C SER A 24 -10.94 11.03 -10.31
N THR A 25 -10.30 10.51 -11.35
CA THR A 25 -10.17 9.08 -11.65
C THR A 25 -8.71 8.75 -12.03
N GLY A 26 -8.36 7.48 -12.05
CA GLY A 26 -7.02 7.04 -12.44
C GLY A 26 -5.93 7.59 -11.51
N ASP A 27 -4.80 7.99 -12.06
CA ASP A 27 -3.66 8.54 -11.30
C ASP A 27 -3.99 9.82 -10.53
N ASP A 28 -4.84 10.65 -11.10
CA ASP A 28 -5.27 11.89 -10.45
C ASP A 28 -6.07 11.61 -9.18
N LEU A 29 -6.79 10.48 -9.12
CA LEU A 29 -7.51 10.03 -7.92
C LEU A 29 -6.54 9.78 -6.75
N ILE A 30 -5.39 9.13 -6.98
CA ILE A 30 -4.39 8.88 -5.94
C ILE A 30 -3.84 10.22 -5.40
N THR A 31 -3.63 11.17 -6.30
CA THR A 31 -3.15 12.51 -5.94
C THR A 31 -4.22 13.32 -5.20
N GLU A 32 -5.49 13.21 -5.61
CA GLU A 32 -6.62 13.83 -4.91
C GLU A 32 -6.77 13.28 -3.49
N LEU A 33 -6.72 11.94 -3.31
CA LEU A 33 -6.75 11.31 -1.99
C LEU A 33 -5.65 11.84 -1.08
N TYR A 34 -4.42 11.95 -1.60
CA TYR A 34 -3.31 12.51 -0.85
C TYR A 34 -3.58 13.96 -0.42
N ARG A 35 -4.01 14.83 -1.34
CA ARG A 35 -4.20 16.26 -1.07
C ARG A 35 -5.38 16.54 -0.14
N GLU A 36 -6.47 15.81 -0.31
CA GLU A 36 -7.72 16.08 0.41
C GLU A 36 -7.78 15.43 1.80
N TYR A 37 -7.10 14.30 1.99
CA TYR A 37 -7.26 13.50 3.21
C TYR A 37 -6.03 13.42 4.08
N LEU A 38 -4.83 13.53 3.51
CA LEU A 38 -3.58 13.25 4.23
C LEU A 38 -2.81 14.52 4.60
N ALA A 39 -2.03 14.41 5.66
CA ALA A 39 -1.08 15.45 6.05
C ALA A 39 0.07 15.56 5.02
N PRO A 40 0.61 16.77 4.80
CA PRO A 40 1.67 16.97 3.83
C PRO A 40 2.89 16.08 4.08
N TYR A 41 3.32 15.37 3.05
CA TYR A 41 4.53 14.56 3.03
C TYR A 41 5.25 14.73 1.69
N PRO A 42 6.19 15.69 1.56
CA PRO A 42 6.79 16.06 0.27
C PRO A 42 7.44 14.89 -0.49
N LYS A 43 7.88 13.84 0.21
CA LYS A 43 8.44 12.64 -0.40
C LYS A 43 7.42 11.90 -1.30
N PHE A 44 6.12 12.03 -1.04
CA PHE A 44 5.04 11.45 -1.83
C PHE A 44 5.20 11.71 -3.33
N PHE A 45 5.56 12.93 -3.72
CA PHE A 45 5.72 13.30 -5.13
C PHE A 45 6.96 12.70 -5.81
N LYS A 46 7.86 12.10 -5.02
CA LYS A 46 9.06 11.39 -5.52
C LYS A 46 8.86 9.89 -5.63
N MET A 47 7.79 9.35 -5.05
CA MET A 47 7.43 7.94 -5.11
C MET A 47 6.95 7.56 -6.51
N ASP A 48 7.17 6.31 -6.89
CA ASP A 48 6.48 5.70 -8.03
C ASP A 48 4.98 5.47 -7.74
N ALA A 49 4.25 5.02 -8.73
CA ALA A 49 2.80 4.86 -8.61
C ALA A 49 2.39 3.74 -7.64
N LEU A 50 3.12 2.61 -7.61
CA LEU A 50 2.88 1.52 -6.67
C LEU A 50 3.08 1.99 -5.22
N CYS A 51 4.18 2.70 -4.95
CA CYS A 51 4.45 3.26 -3.63
C CYS A 51 3.42 4.31 -3.23
N LYS A 52 2.99 5.20 -4.14
CA LYS A 52 1.92 6.17 -3.88
C LYS A 52 0.62 5.49 -3.49
N LEU A 53 0.23 4.44 -4.22
CA LEU A 53 -1.00 3.69 -3.96
C LEU A 53 -0.97 3.02 -2.58
N GLY A 54 0.10 2.28 -2.26
CA GLY A 54 0.28 1.62 -0.97
C GLY A 54 0.38 2.63 0.19
N TYR A 55 1.11 3.73 -0.02
CA TYR A 55 1.24 4.82 0.95
C TYR A 55 -0.13 5.44 1.28
N VAL A 56 -0.89 5.86 0.26
CA VAL A 56 -2.20 6.49 0.46
C VAL A 56 -3.16 5.54 1.18
N GLY A 57 -3.24 4.28 0.73
CA GLY A 57 -4.08 3.28 1.39
C GLY A 57 -3.75 3.10 2.87
N THR A 58 -2.46 3.00 3.18
CA THR A 58 -1.98 2.86 4.57
C THR A 58 -2.30 4.08 5.41
N GLU A 59 -1.92 5.28 4.95
CA GLU A 59 -2.11 6.51 5.73
C GLU A 59 -3.58 6.80 5.99
N MET A 60 -4.46 6.57 5.00
CA MET A 60 -5.90 6.74 5.19
C MET A 60 -6.48 5.81 6.25
N MET A 61 -6.04 4.54 6.29
CA MET A 61 -6.47 3.60 7.33
C MET A 61 -5.98 4.02 8.72
N LEU A 62 -4.71 4.44 8.82
CA LEU A 62 -4.11 4.86 10.08
C LEU A 62 -4.73 6.16 10.62
N ASP A 63 -4.97 7.13 9.74
CA ASP A 63 -5.63 8.39 10.12
C ASP A 63 -7.09 8.15 10.56
N TYR A 64 -7.79 7.21 9.90
CA TYR A 64 -9.12 6.80 10.33
C TYR A 64 -9.12 6.20 11.75
N LEU A 65 -8.18 5.28 12.04
CA LEU A 65 -8.09 4.64 13.36
C LEU A 65 -7.67 5.60 14.48
N SER A 66 -6.78 6.56 14.17
CA SER A 66 -6.34 7.56 15.15
C SER A 66 -7.38 8.64 15.44
N GLY A 67 -8.44 8.71 14.64
CA GLY A 67 -9.41 9.81 14.70
C GLY A 67 -8.82 11.16 14.30
N SER A 68 -7.66 11.17 13.64
CA SER A 68 -7.04 12.38 13.10
C SER A 68 -7.96 12.97 12.03
N GLY A 69 -8.20 14.27 12.09
CA GLY A 69 -9.01 14.94 11.05
C GLY A 69 -8.21 15.05 9.74
N LYS A 70 -8.93 15.27 8.63
CA LYS A 70 -8.35 15.50 7.29
C LYS A 70 -7.15 16.46 7.33
N GLY A 71 -6.04 16.06 6.71
CA GLY A 71 -4.84 16.87 6.56
C GLY A 71 -4.06 17.15 7.84
N LYS A 72 -4.38 16.51 8.95
CA LYS A 72 -3.67 16.66 10.23
C LYS A 72 -2.63 15.57 10.38
N ASN A 73 -1.45 15.94 10.89
CA ASN A 73 -0.46 14.96 11.30
C ASN A 73 -0.96 14.21 12.53
N ARG A 74 -0.97 12.86 12.44
CA ARG A 74 -1.04 12.05 13.64
C ARG A 74 0.33 12.00 14.31
N GLU A 75 0.35 11.75 15.59
CA GLU A 75 1.57 11.45 16.33
C GLU A 75 2.10 10.08 15.85
N ILE A 76 3.40 10.02 15.55
CA ILE A 76 4.05 8.83 15.02
C ILE A 76 5.16 8.42 15.98
N GLU A 77 4.91 7.38 16.74
CA GLU A 77 5.87 6.75 17.62
C GLU A 77 6.54 5.54 16.95
N PRO A 78 7.79 5.23 17.29
CA PRO A 78 8.42 3.98 16.85
C PRO A 78 7.58 2.77 17.29
N CYS A 79 7.38 1.82 16.38
CA CYS A 79 6.58 0.64 16.62
C CYS A 79 7.29 -0.58 16.03
N SER A 80 7.61 -1.57 16.86
CA SER A 80 8.25 -2.82 16.46
C SER A 80 7.29 -4.00 16.37
N ASP A 81 6.07 -3.84 16.87
CA ASP A 81 5.06 -4.89 16.96
C ASP A 81 4.06 -4.91 15.79
N ARG A 82 4.30 -4.08 14.76
CA ARG A 82 3.48 -4.05 13.54
C ARG A 82 4.29 -4.49 12.33
N ALA A 83 3.79 -5.52 11.64
CA ALA A 83 4.32 -5.95 10.35
C ALA A 83 3.62 -5.23 9.17
N VAL A 84 4.32 -5.14 8.04
CA VAL A 84 3.78 -4.65 6.75
C VAL A 84 3.98 -5.72 5.70
N ILE A 85 2.90 -6.37 5.27
CA ILE A 85 2.95 -7.52 4.36
C ILE A 85 2.04 -7.28 3.17
N LEU A 86 2.61 -7.00 2.02
CA LEU A 86 1.88 -6.66 0.80
C LEU A 86 2.09 -7.70 -0.30
N PHE A 87 1.11 -7.78 -1.16
CA PHE A 87 1.03 -8.73 -2.26
C PHE A 87 0.64 -8.01 -3.54
N ASN A 88 1.14 -8.47 -4.68
CA ASN A 88 0.63 -8.07 -5.99
C ASN A 88 0.88 -9.15 -7.05
N ARG A 89 0.48 -8.85 -8.30
CA ARG A 89 0.76 -9.68 -9.48
C ARG A 89 1.84 -9.08 -10.35
N SER A 90 1.86 -7.77 -10.47
CA SER A 90 2.64 -7.05 -11.47
C SER A 90 4.06 -6.74 -11.03
N SER A 91 4.47 -7.13 -9.79
CA SER A 91 5.77 -6.71 -9.24
C SER A 91 5.92 -5.17 -9.35
N SER A 92 7.06 -4.70 -9.82
CA SER A 92 7.39 -3.31 -10.11
C SER A 92 7.35 -2.97 -11.61
N LEU A 93 6.60 -3.72 -12.42
CA LEU A 93 6.66 -3.66 -13.90
C LEU A 93 6.44 -2.24 -14.46
N ASN A 94 5.61 -1.41 -13.82
CA ASN A 94 5.43 -0.02 -14.21
C ASN A 94 6.71 0.79 -14.00
N ALA A 95 7.37 0.66 -12.86
CA ALA A 95 8.65 1.32 -12.58
C ALA A 95 9.78 0.79 -13.47
N ASP A 96 9.79 -0.52 -13.77
CA ASP A 96 10.77 -1.14 -14.68
C ASP A 96 10.69 -0.53 -16.08
N ARG A 97 9.47 -0.34 -16.62
CA ARG A 97 9.26 0.32 -17.92
C ARG A 97 9.75 1.77 -17.92
N HIS A 98 9.50 2.50 -16.83
CA HIS A 98 10.02 3.87 -16.69
C HIS A 98 11.55 3.90 -16.61
N PHE A 99 12.15 2.97 -15.89
CA PHE A 99 13.60 2.86 -15.81
C PHE A 99 14.21 2.46 -17.18
N GLU A 100 13.63 1.46 -17.86
CA GLU A 100 14.04 1.04 -19.19
C GLU A 100 14.09 2.23 -20.17
N ALA A 101 13.08 3.10 -20.14
CA ALA A 101 13.06 4.30 -20.97
C ALA A 101 14.26 5.23 -20.73
N THR A 102 14.85 5.23 -19.52
CA THR A 102 16.03 6.05 -19.21
C THR A 102 17.34 5.46 -19.74
N VAL A 103 17.39 4.17 -20.08
CA VAL A 103 18.61 3.48 -20.57
C VAL A 103 18.57 3.14 -22.05
N THR A 104 17.40 3.17 -22.68
CA THR A 104 17.24 2.84 -24.12
C THR A 104 17.43 4.03 -25.04
N ASP A 105 17.29 5.26 -24.53
CA ASP A 105 17.55 6.47 -25.33
C ASP A 105 19.06 6.67 -25.54
N ARG A 106 19.53 6.37 -26.74
CA ARG A 106 20.94 6.53 -27.13
C ARG A 106 21.42 7.99 -27.11
N GLY A 107 20.49 8.96 -27.19
CA GLY A 107 20.78 10.40 -27.12
C GLY A 107 20.86 10.94 -25.70
N ASN A 108 20.33 10.20 -24.73
CA ASN A 108 20.26 10.59 -23.31
C ASN A 108 20.48 9.38 -22.42
N PHE A 109 21.63 8.76 -22.52
CA PHE A 109 22.00 7.54 -21.80
C PHE A 109 22.49 7.89 -20.37
N PHE A 110 21.56 8.31 -19.50
CA PHE A 110 21.85 8.52 -18.09
C PHE A 110 20.80 7.80 -17.24
N PRO A 111 21.07 6.55 -16.81
CA PRO A 111 20.16 5.83 -15.93
C PRO A 111 19.91 6.62 -14.65
N SER A 112 18.66 6.81 -14.28
CA SER A 112 18.27 7.55 -13.09
C SER A 112 18.33 6.65 -11.86
N PRO A 113 19.25 6.87 -10.89
CA PRO A 113 19.26 6.10 -9.63
C PRO A 113 17.97 6.24 -8.83
N ALA A 114 17.32 7.40 -8.92
CA ALA A 114 16.06 7.65 -8.23
C ALA A 114 14.91 6.81 -8.80
N VAL A 115 14.87 6.57 -10.11
CA VAL A 115 13.89 5.69 -10.75
C VAL A 115 14.25 4.23 -10.49
N PHE A 116 15.54 3.88 -10.52
CA PHE A 116 16.01 2.51 -10.28
C PHE A 116 15.56 1.96 -8.91
N VAL A 117 15.58 2.76 -7.87
CA VAL A 117 15.15 2.32 -6.52
C VAL A 117 13.75 1.71 -6.56
N TYR A 118 12.84 2.28 -7.34
CA TYR A 118 11.45 1.82 -7.42
C TYR A 118 11.24 0.60 -8.33
N THR A 119 12.27 0.08 -8.99
CA THR A 119 12.22 -1.23 -9.68
C THR A 119 12.24 -2.42 -8.69
N LEU A 120 12.39 -2.15 -7.40
CA LEU A 120 12.31 -3.15 -6.35
C LEU A 120 10.91 -3.09 -5.72
N PRO A 121 10.06 -4.10 -5.89
CA PRO A 121 8.66 -4.03 -5.47
C PRO A 121 8.46 -3.87 -3.96
N ASN A 122 9.41 -4.33 -3.14
CA ASN A 122 9.38 -4.17 -1.68
C ASN A 122 9.63 -2.73 -1.19
N ILE A 123 9.98 -1.80 -2.07
CA ILE A 123 10.17 -0.38 -1.67
C ILE A 123 8.88 0.21 -1.11
N VAL A 124 7.71 -0.22 -1.57
CA VAL A 124 6.43 0.24 -1.02
C VAL A 124 6.30 -0.09 0.48
N THR A 125 6.69 -1.28 0.92
CA THR A 125 6.67 -1.64 2.35
C THR A 125 7.70 -0.82 3.13
N GLY A 126 8.87 -0.57 2.55
CA GLY A 126 9.90 0.29 3.11
C GLY A 126 9.44 1.75 3.25
N GLU A 127 8.77 2.33 2.26
CA GLU A 127 8.22 3.70 2.34
C GLU A 127 7.16 3.82 3.45
N ILE A 128 6.30 2.82 3.59
CA ILE A 128 5.31 2.74 4.67
C ILE A 128 6.02 2.66 6.03
N ALA A 129 7.02 1.78 6.16
CA ALA A 129 7.77 1.59 7.39
C ALA A 129 8.53 2.86 7.79
N ILE A 130 9.24 3.50 6.86
CA ILE A 130 9.98 4.75 7.13
C ILE A 130 9.02 5.85 7.57
N ARG A 131 7.90 6.05 6.87
CA ARG A 131 6.91 7.08 7.22
C ARG A 131 6.36 6.90 8.62
N ASN A 132 6.10 5.67 9.00
CA ASN A 132 5.41 5.32 10.25
C ASN A 132 6.35 4.88 11.37
N ARG A 133 7.67 4.90 11.13
CA ARG A 133 8.70 4.45 12.09
C ARG A 133 8.49 3.01 12.55
N TYR A 134 8.02 2.14 11.63
CA TYR A 134 7.87 0.72 11.91
C TYR A 134 9.22 0.01 11.82
N CYS A 135 9.52 -0.81 12.83
CA CYS A 135 10.74 -1.61 12.94
C CYS A 135 10.43 -3.12 12.92
N GLY A 136 9.17 -3.50 12.79
CA GLY A 136 8.73 -4.88 12.63
C GLY A 136 8.99 -5.45 11.24
N GLU A 137 8.49 -6.65 10.97
CA GLU A 137 8.65 -7.33 9.69
C GLU A 137 8.09 -6.50 8.54
N THR A 138 8.82 -6.47 7.41
CA THR A 138 8.31 -5.98 6.12
C THR A 138 8.52 -7.02 5.05
N SER A 139 7.46 -7.46 4.39
CA SER A 139 7.49 -8.48 3.33
C SER A 139 6.66 -8.08 2.14
N PHE A 140 7.12 -8.43 0.94
CA PHE A 140 6.40 -8.22 -0.30
C PHE A 140 6.41 -9.49 -1.14
N TYR A 141 5.24 -9.95 -1.57
CA TYR A 141 5.08 -11.18 -2.32
C TYR A 141 4.46 -10.92 -3.69
N VAL A 142 5.03 -11.53 -4.72
CA VAL A 142 4.45 -11.51 -6.07
C VAL A 142 3.73 -12.83 -6.30
N LEU A 143 2.42 -12.77 -6.53
CA LEU A 143 1.55 -13.93 -6.77
C LEU A 143 1.03 -13.89 -8.20
N LYS A 144 0.70 -15.05 -8.75
CA LYS A 144 0.07 -15.12 -10.08
C LYS A 144 -1.29 -14.41 -10.14
N GLU A 145 -2.03 -14.50 -9.05
CA GLU A 145 -3.37 -13.90 -8.89
C GLU A 145 -3.64 -13.63 -7.42
N ARG A 146 -4.67 -12.83 -7.12
CA ARG A 146 -5.08 -12.56 -5.75
C ARG A 146 -5.76 -13.79 -5.15
N ASP A 147 -5.01 -14.52 -4.33
CA ASP A 147 -5.46 -15.71 -3.60
C ASP A 147 -5.52 -15.38 -2.10
N LEU A 148 -6.74 -15.26 -1.56
CA LEU A 148 -6.96 -14.87 -0.17
C LEU A 148 -6.42 -15.90 0.82
N ASP A 149 -6.48 -17.18 0.50
CA ASP A 149 -5.98 -18.25 1.36
C ASP A 149 -4.44 -18.16 1.48
N THR A 150 -3.77 -17.91 0.36
CA THR A 150 -2.33 -17.68 0.35
C THR A 150 -1.95 -16.40 1.08
N ILE A 151 -2.69 -15.31 0.88
CA ILE A 151 -2.50 -14.03 1.58
C ILE A 151 -2.64 -14.23 3.09
N ALA A 152 -3.74 -14.83 3.55
CA ALA A 152 -3.99 -15.06 4.97
C ALA A 152 -2.91 -15.96 5.62
N ARG A 153 -2.48 -17.00 4.91
CA ARG A 153 -1.41 -17.90 5.39
C ARG A 153 -0.08 -17.19 5.58
N HIS A 154 0.34 -16.36 4.61
CA HIS A 154 1.60 -15.61 4.73
C HIS A 154 1.54 -14.53 5.81
N ILE A 155 0.39 -13.86 5.97
CA ILE A 155 0.18 -12.94 7.09
C ILE A 155 0.20 -13.71 8.41
N GLY A 156 -0.34 -14.93 8.43
CA GLY A 156 -0.30 -15.81 9.61
C GLY A 156 1.12 -16.08 10.12
N TYR A 157 2.09 -16.22 9.23
CA TYR A 157 3.49 -16.44 9.61
C TYR A 157 4.08 -15.26 10.40
N ALA A 158 3.71 -14.02 10.09
CA ALA A 158 4.17 -12.87 10.86
C ALA A 158 3.69 -12.92 12.33
N PHE A 159 2.56 -13.55 12.59
CA PHE A 159 2.06 -13.72 13.93
C PHE A 159 2.66 -14.95 14.66
N GLU A 160 3.52 -15.74 14.04
CA GLU A 160 4.32 -16.74 14.75
C GLU A 160 5.35 -16.08 15.66
N ASP A 161 5.84 -14.91 15.29
CA ASP A 161 6.54 -14.01 16.21
C ASP A 161 5.55 -13.46 17.26
N SER A 162 5.84 -13.73 18.53
CA SER A 162 5.01 -13.28 19.67
C SER A 162 5.01 -11.77 19.84
N GLU A 163 6.03 -11.07 19.35
CA GLU A 163 6.11 -9.60 19.41
C GLU A 163 5.19 -8.93 18.39
N THR A 164 4.82 -9.62 17.31
CA THR A 164 3.92 -9.05 16.30
C THR A 164 2.48 -9.06 16.79
N THR A 165 1.92 -7.88 17.05
CA THR A 165 0.54 -7.71 17.53
C THR A 165 -0.44 -7.33 16.43
N SER A 166 0.05 -6.70 15.35
CA SER A 166 -0.78 -6.25 14.24
C SER A 166 -0.06 -6.29 12.90
N VAL A 167 -0.83 -6.40 11.82
CA VAL A 167 -0.32 -6.38 10.43
C VAL A 167 -1.09 -5.36 9.62
N ILE A 168 -0.36 -4.54 8.85
CA ILE A 168 -0.89 -3.85 7.68
C ILE A 168 -0.66 -4.80 6.51
N GLY A 169 -1.72 -5.33 5.94
CA GLY A 169 -1.63 -6.35 4.91
C GLY A 169 -2.56 -6.08 3.74
N GLY A 170 -2.37 -6.84 2.66
CA GLY A 170 -3.29 -6.86 1.54
C GLY A 170 -2.65 -6.77 0.17
N TRP A 171 -3.50 -6.60 -0.82
CA TRP A 171 -3.15 -6.54 -2.24
C TRP A 171 -2.94 -5.10 -2.68
N VAL A 172 -1.81 -4.82 -3.33
CA VAL A 172 -1.51 -3.50 -3.90
C VAL A 172 -0.86 -3.72 -5.27
N ASP A 173 -1.65 -3.66 -6.33
CA ASP A 173 -1.22 -3.92 -7.70
C ASP A 173 -1.37 -2.66 -8.55
N TYR A 174 -0.37 -2.36 -9.39
CA TYR A 174 -0.38 -1.19 -10.25
C TYR A 174 0.29 -1.50 -11.59
N MET A 175 -0.48 -1.47 -12.67
CA MET A 175 0.02 -1.59 -14.05
C MET A 175 0.11 -0.24 -14.75
N ASP A 176 -0.95 0.55 -14.68
CA ASP A 176 -1.04 1.91 -15.21
C ASP A 176 -2.19 2.68 -14.55
N GLY A 177 -2.39 3.94 -14.95
CA GLY A 177 -3.41 4.82 -14.36
C GLY A 177 -4.86 4.35 -14.51
N ASN A 178 -5.14 3.35 -15.34
CA ASN A 178 -6.48 2.77 -15.53
C ASN A 178 -6.57 1.33 -15.01
N ASP A 179 -5.45 0.73 -14.65
CA ASP A 179 -5.36 -0.65 -14.16
C ASP A 179 -4.52 -0.69 -12.88
N PHE A 180 -5.17 -0.41 -11.75
CA PHE A 180 -4.62 -0.57 -10.42
C PHE A 180 -5.68 -0.94 -9.39
N GLU A 181 -5.26 -1.59 -8.33
CA GLU A 181 -6.10 -1.94 -7.21
C GLU A 181 -5.31 -1.99 -5.91
N ALA A 182 -5.82 -1.33 -4.87
CA ALA A 182 -5.40 -1.58 -3.50
C ALA A 182 -6.57 -2.13 -2.70
N LEU A 183 -6.37 -3.29 -2.08
CA LEU A 183 -7.28 -3.93 -1.13
C LEU A 183 -6.50 -4.22 0.12
N MET A 184 -6.51 -3.28 1.05
CA MET A 184 -5.65 -3.32 2.23
C MET A 184 -6.46 -3.34 3.50
N PHE A 185 -5.86 -3.86 4.55
CA PHE A 185 -6.47 -3.91 5.88
C PHE A 185 -5.42 -3.80 6.99
N ILE A 186 -5.90 -3.44 8.17
CA ILE A 186 -5.14 -3.53 9.42
C ILE A 186 -5.86 -4.56 10.29
N ALA A 187 -5.12 -5.60 10.70
CA ALA A 187 -5.65 -6.70 11.48
C ALA A 187 -4.70 -7.10 12.62
N ASP A 188 -5.28 -7.61 13.69
CA ASP A 188 -4.59 -8.38 14.71
C ASP A 188 -4.68 -9.89 14.41
N ARG A 189 -4.11 -10.72 15.28
CA ARG A 189 -4.11 -12.19 15.15
C ARG A 189 -5.51 -12.79 14.99
N GLU A 190 -6.51 -12.25 15.68
CA GLU A 190 -7.90 -12.74 15.58
C GLU A 190 -8.53 -12.41 14.22
N GLY A 191 -8.07 -11.32 13.57
CA GLY A 191 -8.55 -10.90 12.26
C GLY A 191 -8.19 -11.87 11.12
N LEU A 192 -7.20 -12.75 11.28
CA LEU A 192 -6.82 -13.75 10.27
C LEU A 192 -7.99 -14.68 9.89
N GLY A 193 -8.80 -15.12 10.86
CA GLY A 193 -9.96 -15.96 10.59
C GLY A 193 -10.98 -15.26 9.68
N VAL A 194 -11.14 -13.97 9.85
CA VAL A 194 -12.07 -13.16 9.04
C VAL A 194 -11.57 -12.96 7.63
N ILE A 195 -10.24 -12.87 7.40
CA ILE A 195 -9.68 -12.74 6.04
C ILE A 195 -10.04 -13.97 5.19
N ASN A 196 -9.97 -15.17 5.77
CA ASN A 196 -10.37 -16.40 5.09
C ASN A 196 -11.87 -16.44 4.76
N GLU A 197 -12.72 -15.77 5.54
CA GLU A 197 -14.16 -15.68 5.33
C GLU A 197 -14.56 -14.55 4.38
N MET A 198 -13.67 -13.58 4.13
CA MET A 198 -13.87 -12.49 3.19
C MET A 198 -13.84 -13.02 1.74
N LYS A 199 -14.92 -13.70 1.33
CA LYS A 199 -15.13 -14.04 -0.07
C LYS A 199 -15.00 -12.78 -0.92
N GLN A 200 -14.51 -12.95 -2.13
CA GLN A 200 -14.09 -11.95 -3.14
C GLN A 200 -14.97 -10.69 -3.31
N GLU A 201 -16.13 -10.64 -2.71
CA GLU A 201 -17.11 -9.55 -2.85
C GLU A 201 -17.07 -8.51 -1.70
N GLN A 202 -16.30 -8.73 -0.63
CA GLN A 202 -16.34 -7.88 0.58
C GLN A 202 -15.04 -7.12 0.87
N LEU A 203 -14.02 -7.30 0.06
CA LEU A 203 -12.82 -6.44 0.08
C LEU A 203 -13.00 -5.26 -0.84
#